data_02cf26d34988a0471edfd57ebe5f941c
#
_entry.id   02cf26d34988a0471edfd57ebe5f941c
#
_cell.length_a   1.000
_cell.length_b   1.000
_cell.length_c   1.000
_cell.angle_alpha   90.00
_cell.angle_beta   90.00
_cell.angle_gamma   90.00
#
_symmetry.space_group_name_H-M   'P 1'
#
loop_
_entity.id
_entity.type
_entity.pdbx_description
1 polymer ?
#
loop_
_entity_poly.entity_id
_entity_poly.type
_entity_poly.pdbx_seq_one_letter_code
_entity_poly.pdbx_strand_id
1 'polypeptide(L)'
;MKSQPFGWGAIARLGLVQACIGAVVVLTTSTINRVMVVELLLPALLPGALVAMHYLVQFVRPRMGWGSDAGGRCTPWIAGGMTVLATGGVLAATATVLISYSKAMGIALAVLAFLMIGVGVAACGTNLLALLAKQVDATRRAPAA
;
A
#
# COMPACT_ATOMS: atom_id res chain seq x y z
N MET A 1 -10.75 -0.71 -30.59
CA MET A 1 -9.51 -1.51 -30.73
C MET A 1 -9.46 -2.50 -29.57
N LYS A 2 -9.58 -3.80 -29.82
CA LYS A 2 -9.39 -4.83 -28.81
C LYS A 2 -7.89 -4.82 -28.44
N SER A 3 -7.54 -4.35 -27.25
CA SER A 3 -6.16 -4.45 -26.75
C SER A 3 -5.74 -5.92 -26.74
N GLN A 4 -4.57 -6.24 -27.26
CA GLN A 4 -4.00 -7.58 -27.20
C GLN A 4 -3.91 -8.00 -25.71
N PRO A 5 -4.30 -9.24 -25.37
CA PRO A 5 -4.21 -9.71 -23.99
C PRO A 5 -2.76 -9.70 -23.51
N PHE A 6 -2.55 -9.41 -22.22
CA PHE A 6 -1.22 -9.37 -21.64
C PHE A 6 -0.48 -10.70 -21.75
N GLY A 7 0.73 -10.65 -22.31
CA GLY A 7 1.67 -11.76 -22.28
C GLY A 7 2.27 -11.98 -20.88
N TRP A 8 2.91 -13.14 -20.67
CA TRP A 8 3.55 -13.51 -19.39
C TRP A 8 4.55 -12.49 -18.87
N GLY A 9 5.28 -11.78 -19.76
CA GLY A 9 6.21 -10.72 -19.35
C GLY A 9 5.50 -9.51 -18.72
N ALA A 10 4.32 -9.14 -19.21
CA ALA A 10 3.52 -8.08 -18.61
C ALA A 10 2.94 -8.51 -17.25
N ILE A 11 2.47 -9.76 -17.15
CA ILE A 11 1.97 -10.36 -15.90
C ILE A 11 3.09 -10.38 -14.85
N ALA A 12 4.30 -10.82 -15.21
CA ALA A 12 5.44 -10.84 -14.30
C ALA A 12 5.81 -9.44 -13.78
N ARG A 13 5.77 -8.40 -14.64
CA ARG A 13 5.99 -7.00 -14.20
C ARG A 13 4.95 -6.53 -13.20
N LEU A 14 3.67 -6.86 -13.42
CA LEU A 14 2.60 -6.52 -12.48
C LEU A 14 2.74 -7.30 -11.17
N GLY A 15 3.16 -8.58 -11.23
CA GLY A 15 3.49 -9.38 -10.06
C GLY A 15 4.64 -8.78 -9.25
N LEU A 16 5.66 -8.23 -9.91
CA LEU A 16 6.75 -7.51 -9.23
C LEU A 16 6.24 -6.26 -8.51
N VAL A 17 5.35 -5.49 -9.14
CA VAL A 17 4.70 -4.34 -8.48
C VAL A 17 3.92 -4.79 -7.25
N GLN A 18 3.16 -5.88 -7.35
CA GLN A 18 2.43 -6.44 -6.20
C GLN A 18 3.37 -6.90 -5.08
N ALA A 19 4.49 -7.52 -5.42
CA ALA A 19 5.51 -7.90 -4.45
C ALA A 19 6.13 -6.69 -3.73
N CYS A 20 6.39 -5.59 -4.45
CA CYS A 20 6.86 -4.34 -3.85
C CYS A 20 5.82 -3.74 -2.88
N ILE A 21 4.53 -3.74 -3.24
CA ILE A 21 3.45 -3.31 -2.34
C ILE A 21 3.48 -4.14 -1.06
N GLY A 22 3.50 -5.47 -1.19
CA GLY A 22 3.56 -6.41 -0.07
C GLY A 22 4.79 -6.19 0.81
N ALA A 23 5.98 -6.01 0.21
CA ALA A 23 7.22 -5.76 0.93
C ALA A 23 7.16 -4.49 1.80
N VAL A 24 6.67 -3.37 1.25
CA VAL A 24 6.52 -2.12 2.02
C VAL A 24 5.53 -2.30 3.17
N VAL A 25 4.39 -2.97 2.94
CA VAL A 25 3.40 -3.24 3.99
C VAL A 25 4.00 -4.11 5.09
N VAL A 26 4.68 -5.20 4.74
CA VAL A 26 5.30 -6.10 5.73
C VAL A 26 6.39 -5.39 6.53
N LEU A 27 7.26 -4.63 5.87
CA LEU A 27 8.30 -3.85 6.56
C LEU A 27 7.71 -2.85 7.55
N THR A 28 6.67 -2.12 7.15
CA THR A 28 6.05 -1.12 8.01
C THR A 28 5.24 -1.74 9.15
N THR A 29 4.48 -2.79 8.90
CA THR A 29 3.63 -3.41 9.92
C THR A 29 4.38 -4.35 10.87
N SER A 30 5.49 -4.94 10.45
CA SER A 30 6.29 -5.87 11.26
C SER A 30 7.53 -5.21 11.85
N THR A 31 8.41 -4.67 11.00
CA THR A 31 9.71 -4.15 11.45
C THR A 31 9.57 -2.86 12.25
N ILE A 32 8.80 -1.89 11.74
CA ILE A 32 8.58 -0.62 12.45
C ILE A 32 7.80 -0.86 13.75
N ASN A 33 6.80 -1.75 13.73
CA ASN A 33 6.08 -2.15 14.92
C ASN A 33 7.03 -2.72 16.00
N ARG A 34 7.93 -3.63 15.60
CA ARG A 34 8.93 -4.19 16.52
C ARG A 34 9.85 -3.10 17.09
N VAL A 35 10.36 -2.20 16.25
CA VAL A 35 11.22 -1.08 16.71
C VAL A 35 10.50 -0.22 17.73
N MET A 36 9.25 0.13 17.48
CA MET A 36 8.45 0.93 18.41
C MET A 36 8.26 0.27 19.77
N VAL A 37 8.04 -1.05 19.81
CA VAL A 37 7.79 -1.78 21.06
C VAL A 37 9.10 -2.13 21.78
N VAL A 38 10.10 -2.66 21.05
CA VAL A 38 11.30 -3.23 21.67
C VAL A 38 12.36 -2.17 21.93
N GLU A 39 12.61 -1.28 20.97
CA GLU A 39 13.69 -0.31 21.05
C GLU A 39 13.24 1.02 21.66
N LEU A 40 12.04 1.48 21.31
CA LEU A 40 11.49 2.74 21.83
C LEU A 40 10.63 2.54 23.10
N LEU A 41 10.45 1.29 23.54
CA LEU A 41 9.70 0.91 24.74
C LEU A 41 8.29 1.53 24.79
N LEU A 42 7.65 1.68 23.64
CA LEU A 42 6.30 2.19 23.55
C LEU A 42 5.29 1.10 23.91
N PRO A 43 4.15 1.47 24.52
CA PRO A 43 3.07 0.50 24.75
C PRO A 43 2.64 -0.16 23.43
N ALA A 44 2.52 -1.47 23.39
CA ALA A 44 2.14 -2.24 22.18
C ALA A 44 0.79 -1.80 21.57
N LEU A 45 -0.07 -1.19 22.38
CA LEU A 45 -1.33 -0.60 21.93
C LEU A 45 -1.13 0.46 20.85
N LEU A 46 -0.07 1.28 20.94
CA LEU A 46 0.16 2.38 20.00
C LEU A 46 0.48 1.88 18.58
N PRO A 47 1.53 1.06 18.36
CA PRO A 47 1.78 0.52 17.02
C PRO A 47 0.66 -0.42 16.56
N GLY A 48 -0.01 -1.14 17.46
CA GLY A 48 -1.20 -1.92 17.13
C GLY A 48 -2.34 -1.04 16.60
N ALA A 49 -2.59 0.12 17.20
CA ALA A 49 -3.58 1.08 16.72
C ALA A 49 -3.21 1.67 15.35
N LEU A 50 -1.92 1.96 15.11
CA LEU A 50 -1.45 2.43 13.80
C LEU A 50 -1.70 1.40 12.69
N VAL A 51 -1.41 0.12 12.97
CA VAL A 51 -1.69 -0.98 12.04
C VAL A 51 -3.20 -1.15 11.83
N ALA A 52 -3.99 -1.10 12.89
CA ALA A 52 -5.46 -1.17 12.78
C ALA A 52 -6.01 -0.02 11.91
N MET A 53 -5.51 1.20 12.10
CA MET A 53 -5.88 2.36 11.30
C MET A 53 -5.50 2.18 9.82
N HIS A 54 -4.32 1.63 9.52
CA HIS A 54 -3.93 1.28 8.16
C HIS A 54 -4.96 0.34 7.50
N TYR A 55 -5.44 -0.67 8.23
CA TYR A 55 -6.47 -1.59 7.71
C TYR A 55 -7.86 -0.93 7.62
N LEU A 56 -8.22 -0.04 8.54
CA LEU A 56 -9.47 0.72 8.46
C LEU A 56 -9.56 1.54 7.16
N VAL A 57 -8.46 2.16 6.75
CA VAL A 57 -8.41 2.91 5.49
C VAL A 57 -8.69 2.03 4.27
N GLN A 58 -8.49 0.71 4.36
CA GLN A 58 -8.81 -0.21 3.26
C GLN A 58 -10.31 -0.26 2.90
N PHE A 59 -11.21 0.19 3.77
CA PHE A 59 -12.64 0.36 3.43
C PHE A 59 -12.86 1.39 2.29
N VAL A 60 -11.87 2.22 1.97
CA VAL A 60 -11.92 3.16 0.83
C VAL A 60 -11.69 2.46 -0.53
N ARG A 61 -11.25 1.20 -0.55
CA ARG A 61 -10.96 0.43 -1.78
C ARG A 61 -12.07 0.47 -2.84
N PRO A 62 -13.37 0.30 -2.50
CA PRO A 62 -14.43 0.37 -3.50
C PRO A 62 -14.50 1.71 -4.23
N ARG A 63 -14.27 2.82 -3.51
CA ARG A 63 -14.22 4.17 -4.11
C ARG A 63 -13.04 4.34 -5.06
N MET A 64 -11.87 3.79 -4.71
CA MET A 64 -10.67 3.83 -5.57
C MET A 64 -10.87 3.03 -6.85
N GLY A 65 -11.52 1.85 -6.76
CA GLY A 65 -11.90 1.03 -7.92
C GLY A 65 -12.91 1.77 -8.82
N TRP A 66 -13.97 2.32 -8.23
CA TRP A 66 -14.97 3.10 -8.99
C TRP A 66 -14.36 4.30 -9.70
N GLY A 67 -13.46 5.05 -9.02
CA GLY A 67 -12.79 6.21 -9.62
C GLY A 67 -11.94 5.84 -10.84
N SER A 68 -11.26 4.70 -10.82
CA SER A 68 -10.48 4.21 -11.97
C SER A 68 -11.38 3.69 -13.11
N ASP A 69 -12.52 3.10 -12.77
CA ASP A 69 -13.48 2.62 -13.76
C ASP A 69 -14.17 3.78 -14.47
N ALA A 70 -14.62 4.78 -13.73
CA ALA A 70 -15.21 6.00 -14.28
C ALA A 70 -14.22 6.79 -15.15
N GLY A 71 -12.93 6.84 -14.75
CA GLY A 71 -11.87 7.48 -15.54
C GLY A 71 -11.29 6.62 -16.67
N GLY A 72 -11.67 5.34 -16.77
CA GLY A 72 -11.22 4.40 -17.81
C GLY A 72 -9.73 4.03 -17.78
N ARG A 73 -8.97 4.46 -16.76
CA ARG A 73 -7.50 4.32 -16.68
C ARG A 73 -7.06 3.87 -15.29
N CYS A 74 -6.57 2.64 -15.17
CA CYS A 74 -6.03 2.10 -13.90
C CYS A 74 -4.58 2.57 -13.63
N THR A 75 -3.79 2.80 -14.66
CA THR A 75 -2.34 3.10 -14.54
C THR A 75 -2.04 4.32 -13.66
N PRO A 76 -2.70 5.49 -13.81
CA PRO A 76 -2.41 6.64 -12.95
C PRO A 76 -2.75 6.38 -11.47
N TRP A 77 -3.78 5.59 -11.18
CA TRP A 77 -4.12 5.18 -9.82
C TRP A 77 -3.08 4.25 -9.21
N ILE A 78 -2.51 3.34 -10.03
CA ILE A 78 -1.40 2.47 -9.59
C ILE A 78 -0.16 3.32 -9.31
N ALA A 79 0.25 4.17 -10.24
CA ALA A 79 1.44 5.00 -10.08
C ALA A 79 1.30 5.98 -8.90
N GLY A 80 0.18 6.70 -8.81
CA GLY A 80 -0.11 7.61 -7.71
C GLY A 80 -0.18 6.89 -6.36
N GLY A 81 -0.86 5.74 -6.30
CA GLY A 81 -0.93 4.91 -5.11
C GLY A 81 0.44 4.41 -4.65
N MET A 82 1.30 3.98 -5.58
CA MET A 82 2.68 3.58 -5.28
C MET A 82 3.53 4.74 -4.74
N THR A 83 3.37 5.94 -5.30
CA THR A 83 4.07 7.14 -4.79
C THR A 83 3.64 7.47 -3.36
N VAL A 84 2.32 7.47 -3.10
CA VAL A 84 1.78 7.72 -1.75
C VAL A 84 2.24 6.64 -0.77
N LEU A 85 2.24 5.37 -1.18
CA LEU A 85 2.73 4.25 -0.38
C LEU A 85 4.21 4.39 -0.03
N ALA A 86 5.06 4.68 -1.03
CA ALA A 86 6.49 4.84 -0.83
C ALA A 86 6.82 6.03 0.10
N THR A 87 6.16 7.17 -0.12
CA THR A 87 6.28 8.34 0.76
C THR A 87 5.85 8.02 2.18
N GLY A 88 4.72 7.33 2.34
CA GLY A 88 4.25 6.86 3.64
C GLY A 88 5.26 5.95 4.34
N GLY A 89 5.90 5.03 3.62
CA GLY A 89 6.95 4.16 4.15
C GLY A 89 8.17 4.94 4.66
N VAL A 90 8.64 5.93 3.89
CA VAL A 90 9.74 6.81 4.31
C VAL A 90 9.35 7.64 5.55
N LEU A 91 8.14 8.20 5.56
CA LEU A 91 7.63 8.94 6.71
C LEU A 91 7.48 8.06 7.96
N ALA A 92 7.09 6.80 7.81
CA ALA A 92 7.01 5.87 8.93
C ALA A 92 8.39 5.58 9.53
N ALA A 93 9.42 5.42 8.70
CA ALA A 93 10.80 5.26 9.16
C ALA A 93 11.31 6.54 9.85
N THR A 94 11.06 7.72 9.28
CA THR A 94 11.45 9.00 9.91
C THR A 94 10.68 9.27 11.20
N ALA A 95 9.42 8.84 11.29
CA ALA A 95 8.62 8.96 12.50
C ALA A 95 9.23 8.18 13.67
N THR A 96 9.75 6.96 13.43
CA THR A 96 10.40 6.17 14.49
C THR A 96 11.64 6.87 15.05
N VAL A 97 12.44 7.49 14.19
CA VAL A 97 13.59 8.29 14.62
C VAL A 97 13.12 9.53 15.39
N LEU A 98 12.09 10.21 14.90
CA LEU A 98 11.57 11.43 15.53
C LEU A 98 10.97 11.18 16.92
N ILE A 99 10.40 10.00 17.18
CA ILE A 99 9.88 9.60 18.49
C ILE A 99 10.97 9.66 19.56
N SER A 100 12.23 9.35 19.23
CA SER A 100 13.36 9.43 20.15
C SER A 100 13.67 10.87 20.61
N TYR A 101 13.35 11.86 19.80
CA TYR A 101 13.57 13.29 20.11
C TYR A 101 12.30 13.95 20.67
N SER A 102 11.15 13.65 20.10
CA SER A 102 9.85 14.20 20.49
C SER A 102 8.74 13.19 20.27
N LYS A 103 8.24 12.58 21.35
CA LYS A 103 7.19 11.57 21.28
C LYS A 103 5.93 12.08 20.57
N ALA A 104 5.47 13.29 20.91
CA ALA A 104 4.24 13.84 20.33
C ALA A 104 4.36 14.04 18.80
N MET A 105 5.44 14.68 18.35
CA MET A 105 5.67 14.91 16.91
C MET A 105 5.88 13.61 16.15
N GLY A 106 6.65 12.68 16.72
CA GLY A 106 6.90 11.38 16.09
C GLY A 106 5.64 10.56 15.96
N ILE A 107 4.78 10.52 16.98
CA ILE A 107 3.49 9.82 16.92
C ILE A 107 2.56 10.47 15.87
N ALA A 108 2.47 11.81 15.84
CA ALA A 108 1.67 12.50 14.83
C ALA A 108 2.15 12.18 13.40
N LEU A 109 3.46 12.15 13.19
CA LEU A 109 4.04 11.77 11.89
C LEU A 109 3.78 10.29 11.57
N ALA A 110 3.84 9.39 12.55
CA ALA A 110 3.52 7.99 12.38
C ALA A 110 2.05 7.79 11.97
N VAL A 111 1.11 8.50 12.60
CA VAL A 111 -0.31 8.49 12.21
C VAL A 111 -0.48 8.88 10.74
N LEU A 112 0.11 10.00 10.34
CA LEU A 112 0.07 10.46 8.94
C LEU A 112 0.67 9.40 8.00
N ALA A 113 1.82 8.84 8.34
CA ALA A 113 2.52 7.82 7.56
C ALA A 113 1.65 6.56 7.33
N PHE A 114 1.05 6.02 8.38
CA PHE A 114 0.20 4.83 8.28
C PHE A 114 -1.10 5.09 7.54
N LEU A 115 -1.68 6.30 7.63
CA LEU A 115 -2.80 6.72 6.78
C LEU A 115 -2.39 6.74 5.30
N MET A 116 -1.24 7.33 4.98
CA MET A 116 -0.73 7.36 3.60
C MET A 116 -0.45 5.94 3.06
N ILE A 117 0.15 5.07 3.86
CA ILE A 117 0.37 3.68 3.50
C ILE A 117 -0.96 2.99 3.20
N GLY A 118 -1.98 3.18 4.05
CA GLY A 118 -3.31 2.61 3.85
C GLY A 118 -3.97 3.09 2.56
N VAL A 119 -3.98 4.40 2.31
CA VAL A 119 -4.52 4.99 1.07
C VAL A 119 -3.74 4.52 -0.15
N GLY A 120 -2.41 4.51 -0.08
CA GLY A 120 -1.54 4.05 -1.15
C GLY A 120 -1.81 2.61 -1.56
N VAL A 121 -1.88 1.70 -0.57
CA VAL A 121 -2.22 0.27 -0.80
C VAL A 121 -3.63 0.12 -1.36
N ALA A 122 -4.61 0.88 -0.85
CA ALA A 122 -5.97 0.84 -1.36
C ALA A 122 -6.03 1.26 -2.83
N ALA A 123 -5.35 2.35 -3.19
CA ALA A 123 -5.33 2.86 -4.56
C ALA A 123 -4.57 1.94 -5.52
N CYS A 124 -3.31 1.60 -5.22
CA CYS A 124 -2.49 0.81 -6.15
C CYS A 124 -2.93 -0.65 -6.21
N GLY A 125 -3.18 -1.31 -5.07
CA GLY A 125 -3.52 -2.73 -5.03
C GLY A 125 -4.86 -3.04 -5.70
N THR A 126 -5.91 -2.24 -5.43
CA THR A 126 -7.21 -2.43 -6.06
C THR A 126 -7.14 -2.25 -7.57
N ASN A 127 -6.44 -1.20 -8.03
CA ASN A 127 -6.35 -0.90 -9.46
C ASN A 127 -5.40 -1.85 -10.21
N LEU A 128 -4.40 -2.42 -9.53
CA LEU A 128 -3.56 -3.47 -10.09
C LEU A 128 -4.37 -4.74 -10.38
N LEU A 129 -5.18 -5.19 -9.42
CA LEU A 129 -6.06 -6.35 -9.60
C LEU A 129 -7.13 -6.08 -10.67
N ALA A 130 -7.71 -4.88 -10.71
CA ALA A 130 -8.64 -4.47 -11.76
C ALA A 130 -7.98 -4.49 -13.14
N LEU A 131 -6.73 -4.03 -13.25
CA LEU A 131 -5.97 -4.07 -14.50
C LEU A 131 -5.71 -5.50 -14.97
N LEU A 132 -5.30 -6.39 -14.05
CA LEU A 132 -5.12 -7.82 -14.34
C LEU A 132 -6.43 -8.44 -14.83
N ALA A 133 -7.54 -8.19 -14.14
CA ALA A 133 -8.86 -8.72 -14.52
C ALA A 133 -9.32 -8.24 -15.90
N LYS A 134 -8.99 -7.00 -16.30
CA LYS A 134 -9.37 -6.42 -17.59
C LYS A 134 -8.48 -6.87 -18.75
N GLN A 135 -7.18 -7.09 -18.51
CA GLN A 135 -6.19 -7.27 -19.57
C GLN A 135 -5.66 -8.71 -19.70
N VAL A 136 -5.91 -9.56 -18.70
CA VAL A 136 -5.48 -10.98 -18.76
C VAL A 136 -6.62 -11.85 -19.25
N ASP A 137 -6.30 -12.78 -20.17
CA ASP A 137 -7.23 -13.78 -20.67
C ASP A 137 -7.84 -14.58 -19.52
N ALA A 138 -9.13 -14.93 -19.65
CA ALA A 138 -9.87 -15.65 -18.62
C ALA A 138 -9.18 -16.96 -18.17
N THR A 139 -8.55 -17.66 -19.10
CA THR A 139 -7.83 -18.92 -18.84
C THR A 139 -6.56 -18.75 -18.03
N ARG A 140 -6.00 -17.54 -17.99
CA ARG A 140 -4.74 -17.19 -17.30
C ARG A 140 -4.93 -16.35 -16.06
N ARG A 141 -6.16 -15.95 -15.71
CA ARG A 141 -6.42 -15.06 -14.56
C ARG A 141 -6.04 -15.70 -13.23
N ALA A 142 -6.36 -16.97 -13.03
CA ALA A 142 -6.03 -17.68 -11.80
C ALA A 142 -4.52 -17.78 -11.54
N PRO A 143 -3.67 -18.19 -12.50
CA PRO A 143 -2.23 -18.19 -12.29
C PRO A 143 -1.58 -16.80 -12.33
N ALA A 144 -2.29 -15.75 -12.75
CA ALA A 144 -1.78 -14.37 -12.80
C ALA A 144 -2.11 -13.55 -11.55
N ALA A 145 -3.01 -14.00 -10.70
CA ALA A 145 -3.41 -13.38 -9.44
C ALA A 145 -2.60 -13.89 -8.26
#